data_634fde425161c25666ea26e62516a907
#
_entry.id   634fde425161c25666ea26e62516a907
#
_cell.length_a   1.000
_cell.length_b   1.000
_cell.length_c   1.000
_cell.angle_alpha   90.00
_cell.angle_beta   90.00
_cell.angle_gamma   90.00
#
_symmetry.space_group_name_H-M   'P 1'
#
loop_
_entity.id
_entity.type
_entity.pdbx_description
1 polymer ?
#
loop_
_entity_poly.entity_id
_entity_poly.type
_entity_poly.pdbx_seq_one_letter_code
_entity_poly.pdbx_strand_id
1 'polypeptide(L)'
;MPAEIIVIGTSTGGLKALQTLLCSLPASFPLPIVVVQHRGKASDDGLSEFLGDFSCLPVSEPEDKQPILPGYVYLAPRDYHLLIQNCSFALSTDPPEAFARPSIDVLFQSAADEFQERTIGVILTGANRDGARGLAAIKSRGGLTIVENPETAVCGELPAAAIQRLAPDWIVPLHEIAPLLLKLTEVQGAERPAAPEGAELARHYGS
;
A
#
# COMPACT_ATOMS: atom_id res chain seq x y z
N MET A 1 17.93 5.00 0.36
CA MET A 1 17.29 5.73 1.49
C MET A 1 16.26 4.84 2.17
N PRO A 2 15.85 5.10 3.44
CA PRO A 2 14.81 4.31 4.09
C PRO A 2 13.45 4.47 3.37
N ALA A 3 12.66 3.39 3.31
CA ALA A 3 11.31 3.46 2.77
C ALA A 3 10.42 4.37 3.64
N GLU A 4 9.52 5.09 2.98
CA GLU A 4 8.59 6.01 3.64
C GLU A 4 7.13 5.63 3.41
N ILE A 5 6.85 4.77 2.41
CA ILE A 5 5.50 4.34 2.07
C ILE A 5 5.48 2.90 1.54
N ILE A 6 4.40 2.20 1.86
CA ILE A 6 4.07 0.91 1.25
C ILE A 6 2.79 1.07 0.45
N VAL A 7 2.81 0.64 -0.83
CA VAL A 7 1.61 0.60 -1.67
C VAL A 7 1.30 -0.86 -2.03
N ILE A 8 0.05 -1.27 -1.87
CA ILE A 8 -0.40 -2.66 -2.05
C ILE A 8 -1.51 -2.71 -3.08
N GLY A 9 -1.36 -3.58 -4.07
CA GLY A 9 -2.37 -3.85 -5.09
C GLY A 9 -2.89 -5.28 -5.00
N THR A 10 -4.22 -5.44 -5.06
CA THR A 10 -4.85 -6.75 -5.01
C THR A 10 -6.24 -6.76 -5.63
N SER A 11 -6.75 -7.97 -5.94
CA SER A 11 -8.05 -8.13 -6.61
C SER A 11 -8.77 -9.38 -6.08
N THR A 12 -9.01 -10.37 -6.91
CA THR A 12 -9.67 -11.64 -6.54
C THR A 12 -8.89 -12.36 -5.44
N GLY A 13 -9.55 -12.68 -4.33
CA GLY A 13 -8.91 -13.26 -3.13
C GLY A 13 -8.25 -12.23 -2.21
N GLY A 14 -8.19 -10.95 -2.62
CA GLY A 14 -7.46 -9.90 -1.94
C GLY A 14 -7.96 -9.58 -0.54
N LEU A 15 -9.27 -9.65 -0.29
CA LEU A 15 -9.82 -9.41 1.03
C LEU A 15 -9.22 -10.35 2.09
N LYS A 16 -9.12 -11.64 1.77
CA LYS A 16 -8.50 -12.63 2.67
C LYS A 16 -6.99 -12.41 2.79
N ALA A 17 -6.34 -12.03 1.70
CA ALA A 17 -4.91 -11.73 1.70
C ALA A 17 -4.60 -10.49 2.57
N LEU A 18 -5.37 -9.42 2.43
CA LEU A 18 -5.23 -8.21 3.27
C LEU A 18 -5.49 -8.51 4.74
N GLN A 19 -6.55 -9.27 5.06
CA GLN A 19 -6.82 -9.72 6.43
C GLN A 19 -5.61 -10.44 7.03
N THR A 20 -5.04 -11.42 6.30
CA THR A 20 -3.88 -12.19 6.75
C THR A 20 -2.65 -11.31 6.97
N LEU A 21 -2.40 -10.38 6.06
CA LEU A 21 -1.26 -9.47 6.13
C LEU A 21 -1.41 -8.47 7.29
N LEU A 22 -2.56 -7.80 7.39
CA LEU A 22 -2.78 -6.73 8.37
C LEU A 22 -2.83 -7.26 9.81
N CYS A 23 -3.41 -8.44 10.05
CA CYS A 23 -3.42 -9.03 11.39
C CYS A 23 -2.02 -9.44 11.88
N SER A 24 -1.04 -9.55 10.98
CA SER A 24 0.35 -9.90 11.30
C SER A 24 1.25 -8.68 11.57
N LEU A 25 0.73 -7.46 11.37
CA LEU A 25 1.47 -6.22 11.62
C LEU A 25 1.16 -5.68 13.04
N PRO A 26 2.18 -5.30 13.82
CA PRO A 26 1.98 -4.73 15.16
C PRO A 26 1.47 -3.29 15.09
N ALA A 27 0.84 -2.81 16.17
CA ALA A 27 0.39 -1.42 16.30
C ALA A 27 1.54 -0.38 16.19
N SER A 28 2.78 -0.81 16.42
CA SER A 28 3.98 0.01 16.28
C SER A 28 4.58 0.05 14.88
N PHE A 29 3.90 -0.52 13.87
CA PHE A 29 4.39 -0.53 12.50
C PHE A 29 4.54 0.91 11.98
N PRO A 30 5.74 1.32 11.52
CA PRO A 30 6.06 2.75 11.40
C PRO A 30 5.62 3.39 10.08
N LEU A 31 5.34 2.62 9.02
CA LEU A 31 5.06 3.18 7.69
C LEU A 31 3.57 3.27 7.39
N PRO A 32 3.14 4.26 6.60
CA PRO A 32 1.81 4.24 6.01
C PRO A 32 1.69 3.12 4.98
N ILE A 33 0.53 2.48 4.94
CA ILE A 33 0.18 1.45 3.97
C ILE A 33 -1.00 1.95 3.15
N VAL A 34 -0.85 2.03 1.84
CA VAL A 34 -1.91 2.49 0.93
C VAL A 34 -2.32 1.33 0.02
N VAL A 35 -3.59 1.00 0.00
CA VAL A 35 -4.11 -0.21 -0.63
C VAL A 35 -5.11 0.11 -1.72
N VAL A 36 -4.94 -0.48 -2.89
CA VAL A 36 -6.00 -0.67 -3.88
C VAL A 36 -6.44 -2.12 -3.84
N GLN A 37 -7.67 -2.34 -3.40
CA GLN A 37 -8.41 -3.58 -3.57
C GLN A 37 -9.45 -3.35 -4.66
N HIS A 38 -9.36 -4.09 -5.78
CA HIS A 38 -10.39 -4.03 -6.81
C HIS A 38 -11.74 -4.48 -6.24
N ARG A 39 -12.74 -3.65 -6.40
CA ARG A 39 -14.12 -3.93 -6.00
C ARG A 39 -15.09 -3.35 -7.02
N GLY A 40 -16.24 -4.02 -7.16
CA GLY A 40 -17.31 -3.53 -8.05
C GLY A 40 -17.94 -2.25 -7.51
N LYS A 41 -18.52 -1.44 -8.41
CA LYS A 41 -19.25 -0.20 -8.05
C LYS A 41 -20.39 -0.41 -7.05
N ALA A 42 -20.96 -1.61 -6.99
CA ALA A 42 -22.06 -1.99 -6.10
C ALA A 42 -21.60 -2.71 -4.82
N SER A 43 -20.28 -2.74 -4.52
CA SER A 43 -19.77 -3.34 -3.29
C SER A 43 -20.12 -2.46 -2.08
N ASP A 44 -20.34 -3.09 -0.92
CA ASP A 44 -20.65 -2.40 0.33
C ASP A 44 -19.54 -1.47 0.79
N ASP A 45 -19.89 -0.40 1.51
CA ASP A 45 -18.96 0.62 2.04
C ASP A 45 -18.19 0.14 3.29
N GLY A 46 -18.48 -1.06 3.83
CA GLY A 46 -17.92 -1.57 5.09
C GLY A 46 -16.52 -2.21 5.00
N LEU A 47 -15.76 -2.05 3.88
CA LEU A 47 -14.47 -2.73 3.72
C LEU A 47 -13.41 -2.22 4.72
N SER A 48 -13.38 -0.92 4.98
CA SER A 48 -12.44 -0.33 5.95
C SER A 48 -12.76 -0.77 7.38
N GLU A 49 -14.04 -0.80 7.76
CA GLU A 49 -14.48 -1.32 9.05
C GLU A 49 -14.13 -2.80 9.19
N PHE A 50 -14.48 -3.61 8.19
CA PHE A 50 -14.15 -5.05 8.20
C PHE A 50 -12.65 -5.31 8.37
N LEU A 51 -11.78 -4.61 7.65
CA LEU A 51 -10.34 -4.80 7.79
C LEU A 51 -9.81 -4.22 9.10
N GLY A 52 -10.43 -3.16 9.61
CA GLY A 52 -10.14 -2.57 10.91
C GLY A 52 -10.31 -3.54 12.07
N ASP A 53 -11.30 -4.43 12.02
CA ASP A 53 -11.52 -5.48 13.04
C ASP A 53 -10.36 -6.48 13.15
N PHE A 54 -9.55 -6.61 12.12
CA PHE A 54 -8.40 -7.54 12.07
C PHE A 54 -7.05 -6.84 12.15
N SER A 55 -7.01 -5.53 12.09
CA SER A 55 -5.77 -4.74 12.06
C SER A 55 -5.48 -4.09 13.41
N CYS A 56 -4.22 -4.14 13.85
CA CYS A 56 -3.77 -3.31 14.98
C CYS A 56 -3.53 -1.85 14.57
N LEU A 57 -3.49 -1.55 13.27
CA LEU A 57 -3.35 -0.21 12.73
C LEU A 57 -4.74 0.34 12.37
N PRO A 58 -5.00 1.65 12.53
CA PRO A 58 -6.22 2.27 12.07
C PRO A 58 -6.36 2.13 10.56
N VAL A 59 -7.56 1.72 10.10
CA VAL A 59 -7.89 1.52 8.68
C VAL A 59 -8.99 2.51 8.29
N SER A 60 -8.78 3.26 7.19
CA SER A 60 -9.77 4.23 6.69
C SER A 60 -9.70 4.39 5.18
N GLU A 61 -10.75 4.93 4.58
CA GLU A 61 -10.71 5.49 3.23
C GLU A 61 -10.32 6.97 3.33
N PRO A 62 -9.28 7.44 2.59
CA PRO A 62 -8.84 8.81 2.71
C PRO A 62 -9.75 9.78 1.97
N GLU A 63 -9.81 11.03 2.46
CA GLU A 63 -10.41 12.15 1.75
C GLU A 63 -9.42 12.80 0.76
N ASP A 64 -9.95 13.57 -0.21
CA ASP A 64 -9.13 14.35 -1.12
C ASP A 64 -8.28 15.38 -0.34
N LYS A 65 -7.00 15.46 -0.66
CA LYS A 65 -5.98 16.30 0.01
C LYS A 65 -5.66 15.94 1.47
N GLN A 66 -6.15 14.82 1.96
CA GLN A 66 -5.76 14.34 3.29
C GLN A 66 -4.26 14.01 3.33
N PRO A 67 -3.51 14.47 4.35
CA PRO A 67 -2.11 14.09 4.54
C PRO A 67 -1.94 12.58 4.79
N ILE A 68 -0.83 12.02 4.29
CA ILE A 68 -0.46 10.64 4.55
C ILE A 68 0.27 10.56 5.90
N LEU A 69 -0.30 9.84 6.86
CA LEU A 69 0.27 9.70 8.20
C LEU A 69 0.89 8.31 8.39
N PRO A 70 2.06 8.20 9.04
CA PRO A 70 2.68 6.92 9.38
C PRO A 70 1.82 6.13 10.35
N GLY A 71 1.89 4.79 10.26
CA GLY A 71 1.13 3.89 11.14
C GLY A 71 -0.36 3.78 10.81
N TYR A 72 -0.79 4.19 9.64
CA TYR A 72 -2.15 4.08 9.13
C TYR A 72 -2.23 3.17 7.91
N VAL A 73 -3.37 2.52 7.73
CA VAL A 73 -3.75 1.80 6.52
C VAL A 73 -4.85 2.59 5.81
N TYR A 74 -4.61 2.95 4.56
CA TYR A 74 -5.54 3.69 3.72
C TYR A 74 -6.03 2.80 2.58
N LEU A 75 -7.35 2.70 2.41
CA LEU A 75 -7.98 1.97 1.32
C LEU A 75 -8.49 2.93 0.26
N ALA A 76 -8.19 2.67 -1.01
CA ALA A 76 -8.74 3.46 -2.09
C ALA A 76 -10.28 3.42 -2.06
N PRO A 77 -10.95 4.60 -2.05
CA PRO A 77 -12.40 4.68 -2.11
C PRO A 77 -12.94 4.05 -3.39
N ARG A 78 -14.13 3.46 -3.31
CA ARG A 78 -14.77 2.91 -4.51
C ARG A 78 -15.07 3.99 -5.55
N ASP A 79 -14.97 3.64 -6.82
CA ASP A 79 -15.27 4.50 -7.97
C ASP A 79 -14.43 5.80 -8.06
N TYR A 80 -13.30 5.84 -7.34
CA TYR A 80 -12.26 6.86 -7.47
C TYR A 80 -10.91 6.21 -7.73
N HIS A 81 -10.07 6.83 -8.56
CA HIS A 81 -8.64 6.57 -8.51
C HIS A 81 -8.05 7.25 -7.30
N LEU A 82 -7.19 6.54 -6.57
CA LEU A 82 -6.41 7.08 -5.46
C LEU A 82 -4.99 7.35 -5.97
N LEU A 83 -4.57 8.60 -5.87
CA LEU A 83 -3.23 9.04 -6.24
C LEU A 83 -2.52 9.64 -5.02
N ILE A 84 -1.21 9.74 -5.13
CA ILE A 84 -0.36 10.40 -4.16
C ILE A 84 0.30 11.60 -4.83
N GLN A 85 0.16 12.78 -4.21
CA GLN A 85 0.70 14.04 -4.70
C GLN A 85 1.02 14.96 -3.53
N ASN A 86 2.24 15.53 -3.49
CA ASN A 86 2.71 16.43 -2.43
C ASN A 86 2.50 15.81 -1.02
N CYS A 87 2.90 14.55 -0.83
CA CYS A 87 2.73 13.78 0.40
C CYS A 87 1.28 13.72 0.94
N SER A 88 0.29 13.87 0.06
CA SER A 88 -1.14 13.85 0.35
C SER A 88 -1.89 12.98 -0.66
N PHE A 89 -3.10 12.60 -0.33
CA PHE A 89 -3.97 11.87 -1.26
C PHE A 89 -4.62 12.83 -2.26
N ALA A 90 -4.81 12.34 -3.49
CA ALA A 90 -5.66 12.96 -4.48
C ALA A 90 -6.67 11.93 -5.01
N LEU A 91 -7.94 12.31 -5.06
CA LEU A 91 -9.02 11.47 -5.60
C LEU A 91 -9.37 11.94 -7.00
N SER A 92 -9.39 11.02 -7.98
CA SER A 92 -9.78 11.33 -9.36
C SER A 92 -10.96 10.48 -9.82
N THR A 93 -11.84 11.10 -10.59
CA THR A 93 -12.95 10.46 -11.31
C THR A 93 -12.63 10.19 -12.78
N ASP A 94 -11.36 10.26 -13.17
CA ASP A 94 -10.92 9.93 -14.51
C ASP A 94 -11.43 8.55 -14.96
N PRO A 95 -11.53 8.30 -16.29
CA PRO A 95 -12.00 7.02 -16.81
C PRO A 95 -11.23 5.84 -16.21
N PRO A 96 -11.88 4.67 -16.05
CA PRO A 96 -11.21 3.46 -15.56
C PRO A 96 -9.96 3.11 -16.38
N GLU A 97 -8.85 2.82 -15.70
CA GLU A 97 -7.63 2.26 -16.29
C GLU A 97 -7.73 0.73 -16.28
N ALA A 98 -7.46 0.08 -17.42
CA ALA A 98 -7.59 -1.38 -17.57
C ALA A 98 -8.93 -1.94 -17.00
N PHE A 99 -10.04 -1.18 -17.21
CA PHE A 99 -11.39 -1.48 -16.70
C PHE A 99 -11.54 -1.39 -15.18
N ALA A 100 -10.55 -0.89 -14.44
CA ALA A 100 -10.58 -0.76 -12.99
C ALA A 100 -10.60 0.71 -12.54
N ARG A 101 -11.46 1.02 -11.56
CA ARG A 101 -11.44 2.26 -10.77
C ARG A 101 -11.96 1.93 -9.37
N PRO A 102 -11.07 1.95 -8.35
CA PRO A 102 -9.65 2.33 -8.38
C PRO A 102 -8.75 1.42 -9.21
N SER A 103 -7.66 1.98 -9.77
CA SER A 103 -6.60 1.24 -10.47
C SER A 103 -5.34 1.15 -9.61
N ILE A 104 -4.74 -0.03 -9.58
CA ILE A 104 -3.47 -0.29 -8.90
C ILE A 104 -2.32 0.43 -9.61
N ASP A 105 -2.31 0.40 -10.95
CA ASP A 105 -1.29 1.09 -11.75
C ASP A 105 -1.26 2.59 -11.45
N VAL A 106 -2.42 3.25 -11.33
CA VAL A 106 -2.52 4.69 -11.02
C VAL A 106 -1.91 5.01 -9.66
N LEU A 107 -2.27 4.25 -8.61
CA LEU A 107 -1.68 4.44 -7.28
C LEU A 107 -0.16 4.22 -7.33
N PHE A 108 0.30 3.13 -7.92
CA PHE A 108 1.72 2.76 -7.91
C PHE A 108 2.58 3.76 -8.69
N GLN A 109 2.08 4.26 -9.83
CA GLN A 109 2.78 5.27 -10.61
C GLN A 109 2.91 6.58 -9.83
N SER A 110 1.83 7.06 -9.22
CA SER A 110 1.86 8.29 -8.41
C SER A 110 2.78 8.16 -7.18
N ALA A 111 2.78 7.00 -6.52
CA ALA A 111 3.70 6.71 -5.41
C ALA A 111 5.16 6.67 -5.88
N ALA A 112 5.44 6.05 -7.03
CA ALA A 112 6.77 5.98 -7.61
C ALA A 112 7.29 7.38 -8.01
N ASP A 113 6.43 8.26 -8.49
CA ASP A 113 6.79 9.62 -8.86
C ASP A 113 7.09 10.49 -7.63
N GLU A 114 6.31 10.35 -6.57
CA GLU A 114 6.43 11.15 -5.33
C GLU A 114 7.56 10.67 -4.41
N PHE A 115 7.61 9.36 -4.13
CA PHE A 115 8.52 8.78 -3.14
C PHE A 115 9.77 8.12 -3.74
N GLN A 116 9.77 7.82 -5.03
CA GLN A 116 10.90 7.23 -5.76
C GLN A 116 11.45 5.96 -5.08
N GLU A 117 12.76 5.91 -4.74
CA GLU A 117 13.42 4.78 -4.07
C GLU A 117 12.92 4.53 -2.64
N ARG A 118 12.10 5.42 -2.07
CA ARG A 118 11.50 5.29 -0.75
C ARG A 118 10.15 4.55 -0.76
N THR A 119 9.76 4.00 -1.93
CA THR A 119 8.51 3.26 -2.10
C THR A 119 8.75 1.75 -1.99
N ILE A 120 7.89 1.05 -1.25
CA ILE A 120 7.75 -0.41 -1.33
C ILE A 120 6.43 -0.71 -2.05
N GLY A 121 6.49 -1.38 -3.20
CA GLY A 121 5.33 -1.86 -3.93
C GLY A 121 5.08 -3.34 -3.66
N VAL A 122 3.84 -3.71 -3.36
CA VAL A 122 3.44 -5.09 -3.07
C VAL A 122 2.28 -5.47 -3.99
N ILE A 123 2.43 -6.55 -4.74
CA ILE A 123 1.33 -7.18 -5.51
C ILE A 123 0.93 -8.47 -4.82
N LEU A 124 -0.37 -8.58 -4.51
CA LEU A 124 -1.01 -9.77 -3.96
C LEU A 124 -1.88 -10.45 -5.02
N THR A 125 -2.60 -11.47 -4.61
CA THR A 125 -3.55 -12.24 -5.42
C THR A 125 -4.49 -11.39 -6.26
N GLY A 126 -4.82 -11.83 -7.48
CA GLY A 126 -5.76 -11.16 -8.38
C GLY A 126 -5.87 -11.83 -9.74
N ALA A 127 -7.00 -11.61 -10.43
CA ALA A 127 -7.35 -12.19 -11.74
C ALA A 127 -7.26 -11.18 -12.90
N ASN A 128 -6.27 -10.29 -12.89
CA ASN A 128 -6.05 -9.29 -13.93
C ASN A 128 -4.57 -8.90 -14.03
N ARG A 129 -4.26 -7.82 -14.74
CA ARG A 129 -2.88 -7.34 -14.95
C ARG A 129 -2.66 -5.91 -14.46
N ASP A 130 -3.68 -5.29 -13.85
CA ASP A 130 -3.58 -3.92 -13.32
C ASP A 130 -2.65 -3.91 -12.11
N GLY A 131 -1.64 -3.05 -12.12
CA GLY A 131 -0.58 -2.95 -11.12
C GLY A 131 0.79 -3.43 -11.62
N ALA A 132 0.86 -4.23 -12.70
CA ALA A 132 2.12 -4.71 -13.24
C ALA A 132 2.98 -3.56 -13.84
N ARG A 133 2.36 -2.55 -14.47
CA ARG A 133 3.05 -1.35 -14.98
C ARG A 133 3.52 -0.46 -13.84
N GLY A 134 2.64 -0.24 -12.86
CA GLY A 134 2.95 0.58 -11.70
C GLY A 134 4.06 -0.03 -10.84
N LEU A 135 4.08 -1.36 -10.64
CA LEU A 135 5.17 -2.03 -9.94
C LEU A 135 6.51 -1.89 -10.69
N ALA A 136 6.48 -1.98 -12.02
CA ALA A 136 7.66 -1.73 -12.85
C ALA A 136 8.14 -0.26 -12.75
N ALA A 137 7.22 0.71 -12.61
CA ALA A 137 7.57 2.10 -12.37
C ALA A 137 8.27 2.28 -11.01
N ILE A 138 7.75 1.66 -9.93
CA ILE A 138 8.41 1.66 -8.62
C ILE A 138 9.83 1.11 -8.73
N LYS A 139 10.00 -0.06 -9.37
CA LYS A 139 11.33 -0.66 -9.59
C LYS A 139 12.28 0.26 -10.36
N SER A 140 11.80 0.88 -11.41
CA SER A 140 12.62 1.78 -12.26
C SER A 140 13.07 3.05 -11.53
N ARG A 141 12.36 3.46 -10.48
CA ARG A 141 12.71 4.59 -9.60
C ARG A 141 13.56 4.18 -8.39
N GLY A 142 14.00 2.91 -8.33
CA GLY A 142 14.85 2.39 -7.27
C GLY A 142 14.07 1.90 -6.02
N GLY A 143 12.74 1.92 -6.06
CA GLY A 143 11.89 1.36 -4.99
C GLY A 143 11.97 -0.16 -4.92
N LEU A 144 11.56 -0.72 -3.79
CA LEU A 144 11.54 -2.15 -3.54
C LEU A 144 10.22 -2.77 -4.01
N THR A 145 10.29 -4.00 -4.52
CA THR A 145 9.14 -4.68 -5.12
C THR A 145 8.97 -6.09 -4.56
N ILE A 146 7.76 -6.38 -4.07
CA ILE A 146 7.38 -7.67 -3.49
C ILE A 146 6.18 -8.20 -4.26
N VAL A 147 6.22 -9.45 -4.65
CA VAL A 147 5.11 -10.12 -5.33
C VAL A 147 4.76 -11.40 -4.57
N GLU A 148 3.47 -11.60 -4.29
CA GLU A 148 2.98 -12.87 -3.76
C GLU A 148 3.31 -13.99 -4.75
N ASN A 149 3.81 -15.14 -4.25
CA ASN A 149 4.12 -16.28 -5.09
C ASN A 149 2.84 -16.75 -5.82
N PRO A 150 2.80 -16.72 -7.18
CA PRO A 150 1.62 -17.11 -7.95
C PRO A 150 1.12 -18.54 -7.67
N GLU A 151 2.02 -19.45 -7.28
CA GLU A 151 1.69 -20.85 -6.98
C GLU A 151 0.91 -21.01 -5.66
N THR A 152 1.05 -20.07 -4.74
CA THR A 152 0.37 -20.08 -3.44
C THR A 152 -0.77 -19.07 -3.33
N ALA A 153 -0.87 -18.15 -4.28
CA ALA A 153 -1.92 -17.15 -4.34
C ALA A 153 -3.29 -17.79 -4.66
N VAL A 154 -4.38 -17.24 -4.12
CA VAL A 154 -5.75 -17.66 -4.46
C VAL A 154 -6.01 -17.54 -5.96
N CYS A 155 -5.49 -16.48 -6.58
CA CYS A 155 -5.47 -16.27 -8.02
C CYS A 155 -4.11 -15.68 -8.42
N GLY A 156 -3.31 -16.46 -9.13
CA GLY A 156 -1.93 -16.12 -9.48
C GLY A 156 -1.77 -15.26 -10.72
N GLU A 157 -2.85 -14.83 -11.41
CA GLU A 157 -2.74 -14.10 -12.69
C GLU A 157 -2.09 -12.72 -12.52
N LEU A 158 -2.47 -11.96 -11.50
CA LEU A 158 -1.90 -10.65 -11.21
C LEU A 158 -0.43 -10.74 -10.77
N PRO A 159 -0.07 -11.60 -9.79
CA PRO A 159 1.33 -11.88 -9.47
C PRO A 159 2.17 -12.31 -10.68
N ALA A 160 1.66 -13.24 -11.49
CA ALA A 160 2.35 -13.72 -12.69
C ALA A 160 2.56 -12.60 -13.72
N ALA A 161 1.55 -11.74 -13.93
CA ALA A 161 1.67 -10.59 -14.82
C ALA A 161 2.73 -9.59 -14.37
N ALA A 162 2.85 -9.36 -13.05
CA ALA A 162 3.91 -8.54 -12.47
C ALA A 162 5.29 -9.16 -12.73
N ILE A 163 5.48 -10.45 -12.44
CA ILE A 163 6.75 -11.17 -12.65
C ILE A 163 7.15 -11.20 -14.12
N GLN A 164 6.19 -11.34 -15.05
CA GLN A 164 6.46 -11.27 -16.49
C GLN A 164 6.96 -9.90 -16.95
N ARG A 165 6.58 -8.83 -16.25
CA ARG A 165 6.91 -7.47 -16.64
C ARG A 165 8.22 -6.96 -16.06
N LEU A 166 8.59 -7.41 -14.86
CA LEU A 166 9.81 -7.01 -14.16
C LEU A 166 10.37 -8.20 -13.38
N ALA A 167 11.64 -8.12 -12.97
CA ALA A 167 12.21 -9.01 -11.95
C ALA A 167 11.98 -8.38 -10.57
N PRO A 168 11.00 -8.83 -9.75
CA PRO A 168 10.78 -8.30 -8.42
C PRO A 168 11.98 -8.57 -7.50
N ASP A 169 12.12 -7.80 -6.43
CA ASP A 169 13.16 -8.05 -5.43
C ASP A 169 12.85 -9.31 -4.62
N TRP A 170 11.55 -9.57 -4.35
CA TRP A 170 11.09 -10.77 -3.66
C TRP A 170 9.83 -11.34 -4.29
N ILE A 171 9.79 -12.66 -4.37
CA ILE A 171 8.61 -13.47 -4.69
C ILE A 171 8.44 -14.43 -3.51
N VAL A 172 7.43 -14.20 -2.68
CA VAL A 172 7.25 -14.93 -1.42
C VAL A 172 5.78 -15.31 -1.20
N PRO A 173 5.47 -16.40 -0.48
CA PRO A 173 4.09 -16.72 -0.13
C PRO A 173 3.51 -15.65 0.81
N LEU A 174 2.18 -15.51 0.80
CA LEU A 174 1.46 -14.46 1.54
C LEU A 174 1.90 -14.29 2.99
N HIS A 175 2.07 -15.42 3.72
CA HIS A 175 2.40 -15.41 5.14
C HIS A 175 3.83 -14.91 5.44
N GLU A 176 4.70 -14.82 4.45
CA GLU A 176 6.06 -14.29 4.59
C GLU A 176 6.14 -12.79 4.28
N ILE A 177 5.09 -12.17 3.70
CA ILE A 177 5.12 -10.76 3.30
C ILE A 177 5.19 -9.85 4.54
N ALA A 178 4.35 -10.07 5.57
CA ALA A 178 4.39 -9.24 6.78
C ALA A 178 5.74 -9.35 7.53
N PRO A 179 6.31 -10.55 7.78
CA PRO A 179 7.67 -10.68 8.32
C PRO A 179 8.74 -9.96 7.49
N LEU A 180 8.64 -10.02 6.16
CA LEU A 180 9.55 -9.32 5.25
C LEU A 180 9.43 -7.79 5.40
N LEU A 181 8.20 -7.26 5.43
CA LEU A 181 7.96 -5.82 5.64
C LEU A 181 8.52 -5.35 6.98
N LEU A 182 8.31 -6.11 8.07
CA LEU A 182 8.89 -5.82 9.38
C LEU A 182 10.42 -5.75 9.32
N LYS A 183 11.06 -6.75 8.72
CA LYS A 183 12.52 -6.76 8.56
C LYS A 183 13.02 -5.55 7.76
N LEU A 184 12.33 -5.18 6.68
CA LEU A 184 12.72 -4.02 5.86
C LEU A 184 12.58 -2.70 6.61
N THR A 185 11.63 -2.59 7.54
CA THR A 185 11.44 -1.39 8.37
C THR A 185 12.40 -1.34 9.57
N GLU A 186 12.78 -2.47 10.16
CA GLU A 186 13.72 -2.55 11.29
C GLU A 186 15.16 -2.19 10.90
N VAL A 187 15.62 -2.66 9.75
CA VAL A 187 16.96 -2.33 9.22
C VAL A 187 17.11 -0.80 9.03
N GLN A 188 16.00 -0.11 8.78
CA GLN A 188 15.94 1.33 8.60
C GLN A 188 15.91 2.10 9.93
N GLY A 189 15.40 1.50 10.99
CA GLY A 189 15.37 2.10 12.35
C GLY A 189 16.73 2.19 13.02
N ALA A 190 17.68 1.33 12.63
CA ALA A 190 19.04 1.33 13.18
C ALA A 190 19.90 2.52 12.70
N GLU A 191 19.49 3.22 11.63
CA GLU A 191 20.18 4.40 11.08
C GLU A 191 19.51 5.74 11.45
N ARG A 192 18.45 5.76 12.25
CA ARG A 192 17.83 7.01 12.71
C ARG A 192 18.66 7.63 13.83
N PRO A 193 19.23 8.84 13.65
CA PRO A 193 19.70 9.60 14.79
C PRO A 193 18.51 9.92 15.70
N ALA A 194 18.73 9.87 17.02
CA ALA A 194 17.75 10.23 18.04
C ALA A 194 17.12 11.58 17.71
N ALA A 195 15.78 11.65 17.79
CA ALA A 195 15.06 12.91 17.63
C ALA A 195 15.64 13.94 18.62
N PRO A 196 15.83 15.22 18.22
CA PRO A 196 16.29 16.24 19.15
C PRO A 196 15.26 16.35 20.30
N GLU A 197 15.72 16.25 21.54
CA GLU A 197 14.97 16.60 22.73
C GLU A 197 14.57 18.08 22.62
N GLY A 198 13.29 18.37 22.48
CA GLY A 198 12.81 19.75 22.41
C GLY A 198 11.51 19.95 21.64
N ALA A 199 10.42 19.32 22.09
CA ALA A 199 9.08 19.73 21.69
C ALA A 199 8.17 19.84 22.93
N GLU A 200 8.62 20.62 23.88
CA GLU A 200 7.76 21.18 24.92
C GLU A 200 7.30 22.57 24.46
N LEU A 201 6.19 22.63 23.70
CA LEU A 201 5.45 23.89 23.39
C LEU A 201 4.14 23.59 22.66
N ALA A 202 3.14 23.09 23.41
CA ALA A 202 1.73 23.24 23.02
C ALA A 202 0.79 23.04 24.22
N ARG A 203 1.04 23.79 25.29
CA ARG A 203 0.02 24.05 26.32
C ARG A 203 -0.03 25.57 26.52
N HIS A 204 -0.74 26.27 25.68
CA HIS A 204 -1.28 27.61 25.95
C HIS A 204 -2.02 28.09 24.71
N TYR A 205 -3.29 27.75 24.62
CA TYR A 205 -4.35 28.55 24.00
C TYR A 205 -5.68 27.85 24.31
N GLY A 206 -6.17 28.12 25.52
CA GLY A 206 -7.51 27.87 25.95
C GLY A 206 -7.86 28.99 26.93
N SER A 207 -8.53 29.98 26.38
CA SER A 207 -9.39 30.95 27.12
C SER A 207 -10.29 31.61 26.11
#